data_0c6c4a1c194f9238807550ebfa333e8f
#
_entry.id   0c6c4a1c194f9238807550ebfa333e8f
#
_cell.length_a   1.000
_cell.length_b   1.000
_cell.length_c   1.000
_cell.angle_alpha   90.00
_cell.angle_beta   90.00
_cell.angle_gamma   90.00
#
_symmetry.space_group_name_H-M   'P 1'
#
loop_
_entity.id
_entity.type
_entity.pdbx_description
1 polymer ?
#
loop_
_entity_poly.entity_id
_entity_poly.type
_entity_poly.pdbx_seq_one_letter_code
_entity_poly.pdbx_strand_id
1 'polypeptide(L)'
;MSPMPLPVMRAAGYRAPEVTDTRKATQASDVYSFGVFLLELLTGKSPIHATGGEEIVHLVRWVHSVVREEWTAEVFDVELLRYPNIEEEMVEMLQIAMSCVARVAEQRPKMAGLVKMVEEIRRVNNGNQLSFEAKSETSASTSIPHAVAETASSSTVPL
;
A
#
# COMPACT_ATOMS: atom_id res chain seq x y z
N MET A 1 29.82 -11.10 25.37
CA MET A 1 28.38 -10.82 25.24
C MET A 1 27.77 -11.91 24.38
N SER A 2 26.85 -12.70 24.92
CA SER A 2 26.14 -13.70 24.12
C SER A 2 25.20 -13.01 23.14
N PRO A 3 25.16 -13.41 21.86
CA PRO A 3 24.21 -12.85 20.91
C PRO A 3 22.79 -13.15 21.38
N MET A 4 21.91 -12.13 21.35
CA MET A 4 20.51 -12.30 21.68
C MET A 4 19.84 -13.24 20.66
N PRO A 5 18.94 -14.14 21.09
CA PRO A 5 18.23 -15.02 20.18
C PRO A 5 17.37 -14.21 19.18
N LEU A 6 17.33 -14.67 17.93
CA LEU A 6 16.59 -14.05 16.80
C LEU A 6 15.15 -13.59 17.11
N PRO A 7 14.33 -14.33 17.88
CA PRO A 7 12.99 -13.90 18.24
C PRO A 7 12.96 -12.62 19.10
N VAL A 8 13.93 -12.48 20.01
CA VAL A 8 14.05 -11.29 20.88
C VAL A 8 14.50 -10.08 20.08
N MET A 9 15.38 -10.25 19.09
CA MET A 9 15.80 -9.18 18.19
C MET A 9 14.63 -8.70 17.31
N ARG A 10 13.79 -9.60 16.81
CA ARG A 10 12.59 -9.23 16.04
C ARG A 10 11.64 -8.38 16.87
N ALA A 11 11.30 -8.81 18.09
CA ALA A 11 10.44 -8.07 18.99
C ALA A 11 11.00 -6.65 19.29
N ALA A 12 12.33 -6.52 19.41
CA ALA A 12 12.99 -5.24 19.61
C ALA A 12 12.81 -4.27 18.44
N GLY A 13 12.71 -4.78 17.20
CA GLY A 13 12.51 -3.95 16.01
C GLY A 13 11.14 -3.28 15.92
N TYR A 14 10.13 -3.76 16.63
CA TYR A 14 8.79 -3.16 16.71
C TYR A 14 8.66 -2.14 17.86
N ARG A 15 9.63 -2.07 18.75
CA ARG A 15 9.56 -1.24 19.95
C ARG A 15 9.70 0.23 19.62
N ALA A 16 8.77 1.05 20.13
CA ALA A 16 8.86 2.49 20.05
C ALA A 16 10.10 3.03 20.80
N PRO A 17 10.74 4.10 20.32
CA PRO A 17 11.99 4.60 20.87
C PRO A 17 11.89 5.09 22.33
N GLU A 18 10.70 5.55 22.75
CA GLU A 18 10.45 5.99 24.13
C GLU A 18 10.23 4.84 25.12
N VAL A 19 9.96 3.63 24.63
CA VAL A 19 9.69 2.47 25.49
C VAL A 19 11.01 1.83 25.91
N THR A 20 11.45 2.17 27.10
CA THR A 20 12.64 1.58 27.75
C THR A 20 12.29 0.35 28.57
N ASP A 21 11.05 0.27 29.09
CA ASP A 21 10.51 -0.85 29.85
C ASP A 21 9.19 -1.30 29.22
N THR A 22 9.10 -2.58 28.85
CA THR A 22 7.90 -3.19 28.23
C THR A 22 6.64 -3.11 29.09
N ARG A 23 6.79 -2.87 30.40
CA ARG A 23 5.66 -2.68 31.32
C ARG A 23 4.97 -1.31 31.18
N LYS A 24 5.59 -0.38 30.45
CA LYS A 24 5.10 1.00 30.24
C LYS A 24 4.65 1.25 28.81
N ALA A 25 4.17 0.23 28.14
CA ALA A 25 3.57 0.38 26.81
C ALA A 25 2.35 1.31 26.88
N THR A 26 2.23 2.18 25.88
CA THR A 26 1.14 3.15 25.72
C THR A 26 0.42 2.91 24.39
N GLN A 27 -0.76 3.52 24.20
CA GLN A 27 -1.40 3.49 22.89
C GLN A 27 -0.50 4.08 21.78
N ALA A 28 0.23 5.14 22.07
CA ALA A 28 1.17 5.73 21.12
C ALA A 28 2.32 4.78 20.76
N SER A 29 2.82 3.99 21.72
CA SER A 29 3.84 2.97 21.45
C SER A 29 3.28 1.80 20.64
N ASP A 30 2.02 1.43 20.82
CA ASP A 30 1.35 0.42 20.00
C ASP A 30 1.13 0.90 18.56
N VAL A 31 0.80 2.18 18.38
CA VAL A 31 0.72 2.80 17.05
C VAL A 31 2.06 2.75 16.34
N TYR A 32 3.17 3.01 17.05
CA TYR A 32 4.52 2.85 16.47
C TYR A 32 4.76 1.41 16.00
N SER A 33 4.50 0.43 16.86
CA SER A 33 4.66 -0.98 16.52
C SER A 33 3.81 -1.39 15.33
N PHE A 34 2.59 -0.89 15.22
CA PHE A 34 1.73 -1.08 14.07
C PHE A 34 2.30 -0.44 12.79
N GLY A 35 2.87 0.75 12.90
CA GLY A 35 3.56 1.40 11.79
C GLY A 35 4.74 0.58 11.26
N VAL A 36 5.54 0.00 12.14
CA VAL A 36 6.63 -0.91 11.76
C VAL A 36 6.08 -2.14 11.04
N PHE A 37 4.98 -2.70 11.53
CA PHE A 37 4.31 -3.83 10.86
C PHE A 37 3.82 -3.47 9.46
N LEU A 38 3.24 -2.28 9.25
CA LEU A 38 2.86 -1.80 7.93
C LEU A 38 4.08 -1.65 7.01
N LEU A 39 5.19 -1.13 7.50
CA LEU A 39 6.43 -1.05 6.73
C LEU A 39 6.95 -2.44 6.34
N GLU A 40 6.88 -3.41 7.24
CA GLU A 40 7.23 -4.80 6.93
C GLU A 40 6.37 -5.38 5.81
N LEU A 41 5.05 -5.14 5.84
CA LEU A 41 4.13 -5.58 4.78
C LEU A 41 4.42 -4.91 3.43
N LEU A 42 4.70 -3.61 3.41
CA LEU A 42 4.95 -2.87 2.20
C LEU A 42 6.31 -3.18 1.55
N THR A 43 7.30 -3.49 2.36
CA THR A 43 8.69 -3.67 1.91
C THR A 43 9.09 -5.12 1.73
N GLY A 44 8.38 -6.05 2.36
CA GLY A 44 8.79 -7.47 2.47
C GLY A 44 10.03 -7.68 3.34
N LYS A 45 10.50 -6.66 4.07
CA LYS A 45 11.71 -6.72 4.89
C LYS A 45 11.37 -6.82 6.37
N SER A 46 12.15 -7.62 7.10
CA SER A 46 12.02 -7.69 8.57
C SER A 46 12.40 -6.35 9.22
N PRO A 47 11.83 -6.03 10.41
CA PRO A 47 12.12 -4.79 11.14
C PRO A 47 13.62 -4.59 11.45
N ILE A 48 14.33 -5.70 11.63
CA ILE A 48 15.78 -5.75 11.74
C ILE A 48 16.25 -6.85 10.81
N HIS A 49 17.07 -6.52 9.84
CA HIS A 49 17.63 -7.49 8.89
C HIS A 49 19.12 -7.25 8.67
N ALA A 50 19.83 -8.32 8.36
CA ALA A 50 21.23 -8.24 7.96
C ALA A 50 21.30 -8.05 6.44
N THR A 51 22.07 -7.09 5.98
CA THR A 51 22.53 -7.02 4.60
C THR A 51 23.70 -7.98 4.39
N GLY A 52 24.01 -8.36 3.16
CA GLY A 52 25.02 -9.37 2.83
C GLY A 52 26.46 -9.15 3.34
N GLY A 53 26.68 -8.13 4.17
CA GLY A 53 27.88 -7.94 4.98
C GLY A 53 27.42 -7.61 6.40
N GLU A 54 27.70 -8.30 7.40
CA GLU A 54 27.45 -8.18 8.85
C GLU A 54 26.75 -6.91 9.41
N GLU A 55 26.32 -5.99 8.54
CA GLU A 55 25.66 -4.74 8.92
C GLU A 55 24.17 -4.99 9.21
N ILE A 56 23.77 -4.61 10.41
CA ILE A 56 22.37 -4.68 10.86
C ILE A 56 21.65 -3.41 10.42
N VAL A 57 20.62 -3.57 9.60
CA VAL A 57 19.76 -2.49 9.11
C VAL A 57 18.45 -2.48 9.87
N HIS A 58 18.09 -1.32 10.40
CA HIS A 58 16.78 -1.07 11.00
C HIS A 58 15.80 -0.57 9.94
N LEU A 59 14.70 -1.27 9.72
CA LEU A 59 13.73 -0.99 8.68
C LEU A 59 13.23 0.46 8.68
N VAL A 60 12.83 0.98 9.83
CA VAL A 60 12.33 2.36 9.97
C VAL A 60 13.37 3.38 9.50
N ARG A 61 14.64 3.20 9.89
CA ARG A 61 15.72 4.11 9.49
C ARG A 61 16.00 4.02 7.98
N TRP A 62 15.99 2.82 7.45
CA TRP A 62 16.19 2.59 6.02
C TRP A 62 15.06 3.23 5.20
N VAL A 63 13.79 3.02 5.55
CA VAL A 63 12.66 3.63 4.85
C VAL A 63 12.74 5.15 4.90
N HIS A 64 13.06 5.73 6.05
CA HIS A 64 13.27 7.18 6.17
C HIS A 64 14.36 7.72 5.24
N SER A 65 15.46 7.00 5.06
CA SER A 65 16.54 7.44 4.16
C SER A 65 16.10 7.39 2.70
N VAL A 66 15.46 6.30 2.28
CA VAL A 66 15.01 6.11 0.90
C VAL A 66 13.92 7.12 0.52
N VAL A 67 12.92 7.31 1.38
CA VAL A 67 11.83 8.28 1.13
C VAL A 67 12.35 9.71 1.04
N ARG A 68 13.35 10.07 1.84
CA ARG A 68 13.96 11.41 1.80
C ARG A 68 14.74 11.68 0.50
N GLU A 69 15.25 10.64 -0.14
CA GLU A 69 15.96 10.72 -1.42
C GLU A 69 15.01 10.66 -2.63
N GLU A 70 13.70 10.72 -2.41
CA GLU A 70 12.64 10.65 -3.43
C GLU A 70 12.57 9.30 -4.20
N TRP A 71 13.18 8.26 -3.66
CA TRP A 71 13.20 6.90 -4.24
C TRP A 71 12.08 6.00 -3.67
N THR A 72 10.88 6.54 -3.57
CA THR A 72 9.76 5.82 -2.92
C THR A 72 9.44 4.47 -3.55
N ALA A 73 9.65 4.31 -4.86
CA ALA A 73 9.40 3.04 -5.55
C ALA A 73 10.32 1.90 -5.07
N GLU A 74 11.54 2.21 -4.62
CA GLU A 74 12.48 1.21 -4.10
C GLU A 74 12.09 0.67 -2.72
N VAL A 75 11.19 1.33 -2.02
CA VAL A 75 10.70 0.90 -0.71
C VAL A 75 9.82 -0.35 -0.85
N PHE A 76 9.05 -0.45 -1.93
CA PHE A 76 8.02 -1.44 -2.08
C PHE A 76 8.53 -2.82 -2.49
N ASP A 77 7.91 -3.85 -1.94
CA ASP A 77 8.14 -5.21 -2.38
C ASP A 77 7.66 -5.38 -3.83
N VAL A 78 8.54 -5.91 -4.68
CA VAL A 78 8.24 -6.16 -6.10
C VAL A 78 7.06 -7.11 -6.31
N GLU A 79 6.78 -7.99 -5.36
CA GLU A 79 5.62 -8.88 -5.41
C GLU A 79 4.30 -8.10 -5.33
N LEU A 80 4.25 -7.02 -4.56
CA LEU A 80 3.07 -6.17 -4.47
C LEU A 80 2.84 -5.38 -5.76
N LEU A 81 3.91 -4.95 -6.44
CA LEU A 81 3.84 -4.19 -7.68
C LEU A 81 3.28 -5.00 -8.87
N ARG A 82 3.10 -6.31 -8.72
CA ARG A 82 2.43 -7.15 -9.72
C ARG A 82 0.93 -6.93 -9.83
N TYR A 83 0.31 -6.35 -8.80
CA TYR A 83 -1.12 -6.04 -8.82
C TYR A 83 -1.35 -4.73 -9.58
N PRO A 84 -2.28 -4.70 -10.56
CA PRO A 84 -2.55 -3.49 -11.31
C PRO A 84 -3.18 -2.40 -10.43
N ASN A 85 -2.77 -1.17 -10.68
CA ASN A 85 -3.33 0.05 -10.05
C ASN A 85 -3.22 0.09 -8.51
N ILE A 86 -2.22 -0.56 -7.93
CA ILE A 86 -2.02 -0.59 -6.47
C ILE A 86 -1.06 0.50 -5.97
N GLU A 87 -0.31 1.14 -6.88
CA GLU A 87 0.78 2.04 -6.51
C GLU A 87 0.30 3.22 -5.65
N GLU A 88 -0.83 3.81 -6.00
CA GLU A 88 -1.40 4.95 -5.26
C GLU A 88 -1.76 4.55 -3.82
N GLU A 89 -2.42 3.40 -3.66
CA GLU A 89 -2.77 2.86 -2.34
C GLU A 89 -1.54 2.50 -1.51
N MET A 90 -0.51 1.98 -2.14
CA MET A 90 0.75 1.66 -1.47
C MET A 90 1.45 2.92 -0.98
N VAL A 91 1.43 3.99 -1.76
CA VAL A 91 1.98 5.29 -1.36
C VAL A 91 1.18 5.89 -0.20
N GLU A 92 -0.14 5.86 -0.25
CA GLU A 92 -1.00 6.31 0.84
C GLU A 92 -0.77 5.49 2.11
N MET A 93 -0.68 4.17 2.00
CA MET A 93 -0.38 3.29 3.12
C MET A 93 1.02 3.54 3.69
N LEU A 94 1.99 3.85 2.84
CA LEU A 94 3.34 4.24 3.28
C LEU A 94 3.31 5.54 4.08
N GLN A 95 2.53 6.54 3.66
CA GLN A 95 2.37 7.80 4.41
C GLN A 95 1.75 7.56 5.78
N ILE A 96 0.74 6.68 5.87
CA ILE A 96 0.17 6.26 7.16
C ILE A 96 1.22 5.59 8.02
N ALA A 97 1.96 4.62 7.49
CA ALA A 97 3.01 3.92 8.22
C ALA A 97 4.08 4.89 8.75
N MET A 98 4.51 5.84 7.92
CA MET A 98 5.50 6.85 8.30
C MET A 98 5.00 7.77 9.43
N SER A 99 3.72 8.14 9.40
CA SER A 99 3.12 8.90 10.50
C SER A 99 3.07 8.12 11.82
N CYS A 100 2.83 6.82 11.74
CA CYS A 100 2.80 5.93 12.90
C CYS A 100 4.18 5.77 13.57
N VAL A 101 5.25 5.75 12.77
CA VAL A 101 6.62 5.58 13.27
C VAL A 101 7.33 6.90 13.57
N ALA A 102 6.58 8.00 13.70
CA ALA A 102 7.11 9.28 14.12
C ALA A 102 7.87 9.11 15.46
N ARG A 103 9.03 9.77 15.55
CA ARG A 103 9.93 9.64 16.71
C ARG A 103 9.30 10.18 17.98
N VAL A 104 8.56 11.27 17.85
CA VAL A 104 7.81 11.92 18.93
C VAL A 104 6.42 11.29 19.03
N ALA A 105 6.11 10.71 20.18
CA ALA A 105 4.88 9.94 20.39
C ALA A 105 3.59 10.77 20.13
N GLU A 106 3.61 12.05 20.48
CA GLU A 106 2.50 12.98 20.32
C GLU A 106 2.21 13.34 18.84
N GLN A 107 3.17 13.11 17.96
CA GLN A 107 3.01 13.35 16.51
C GLN A 107 2.35 12.17 15.79
N ARG A 108 2.26 11.02 16.46
CA ARG A 108 1.61 9.83 15.89
C ARG A 108 0.09 9.99 15.89
N PRO A 109 -0.61 9.42 14.89
CA PRO A 109 -2.07 9.40 14.92
C PRO A 109 -2.59 8.59 16.11
N LYS A 110 -3.77 8.93 16.58
CA LYS A 110 -4.48 8.09 17.54
C LYS A 110 -5.08 6.87 16.81
N MET A 111 -5.21 5.74 17.49
CA MET A 111 -5.70 4.49 16.89
C MET A 111 -7.05 4.66 16.17
N ALA A 112 -8.00 5.41 16.76
CA ALA A 112 -9.28 5.68 16.11
C ALA A 112 -9.17 6.50 14.82
N GLY A 113 -8.20 7.42 14.75
CA GLY A 113 -7.88 8.16 13.52
C GLY A 113 -7.22 7.27 12.47
N LEU A 114 -6.32 6.39 12.91
CA LEU A 114 -5.63 5.45 12.07
C LEU A 114 -6.59 4.49 11.35
N VAL A 115 -7.57 3.95 12.07
CA VAL A 115 -8.63 3.10 11.48
C VAL A 115 -9.34 3.84 10.35
N LYS A 116 -9.74 5.10 10.58
CA LYS A 116 -10.41 5.92 9.55
C LYS A 116 -9.53 6.16 8.33
N MET A 117 -8.24 6.41 8.52
CA MET A 117 -7.29 6.62 7.42
C MET A 117 -7.17 5.36 6.54
N VAL A 118 -7.06 4.20 7.15
CA VAL A 118 -7.00 2.91 6.43
C VAL A 118 -8.32 2.59 5.73
N GLU A 119 -9.45 2.86 6.38
CA GLU A 119 -10.78 2.66 5.77
C GLU A 119 -11.02 3.58 4.58
N GLU A 120 -10.48 4.80 4.60
CA GLU A 120 -10.60 5.74 3.48
C GLU A 120 -9.89 5.24 2.22
N ILE A 121 -8.66 4.71 2.34
CA ILE A 121 -7.95 4.08 1.23
C ILE A 121 -8.82 2.99 0.60
N ARG A 122 -9.38 2.11 1.42
CA ARG A 122 -10.25 1.03 0.95
C ARG A 122 -11.51 1.54 0.24
N ARG A 123 -12.07 2.65 0.72
CA ARG A 123 -13.29 3.23 0.13
C ARG A 123 -13.03 3.86 -1.23
N VAL A 124 -11.96 4.60 -1.37
CA VAL A 124 -11.56 5.23 -2.64
C VAL A 124 -11.32 4.17 -3.70
N ASN A 125 -10.62 3.09 -3.36
CA ASN A 125 -10.37 1.98 -4.27
C ASN A 125 -11.67 1.32 -4.75
N ASN A 126 -12.57 0.97 -3.84
CA ASN A 126 -13.86 0.40 -4.22
C ASN A 126 -14.67 1.33 -5.14
N GLY A 127 -14.63 2.64 -4.91
CA GLY A 127 -15.28 3.64 -5.75
C GLY A 127 -14.67 3.72 -7.16
N ASN A 128 -13.37 3.68 -7.26
CA ASN A 128 -12.65 3.69 -8.54
C ASN A 128 -12.88 2.41 -9.34
N GLN A 129 -12.93 1.25 -8.68
CA GLN A 129 -13.17 -0.03 -9.32
C GLN A 129 -14.58 -0.11 -9.91
N LEU A 130 -15.61 0.33 -9.18
CA LEU A 130 -16.99 0.41 -9.66
C LEU A 130 -17.12 1.37 -10.84
N SER A 131 -16.40 2.48 -10.83
CA SER A 131 -16.42 3.46 -11.94
C SER A 131 -15.74 2.93 -13.19
N PHE A 132 -14.73 2.09 -13.06
CA PHE A 132 -14.02 1.46 -14.18
C PHE A 132 -14.87 0.35 -14.81
N GLU A 133 -15.52 -0.48 -14.02
CA GLU A 133 -16.43 -1.53 -14.50
C GLU A 133 -17.63 -0.92 -15.24
N ALA A 134 -18.25 0.14 -14.70
CA ALA A 134 -19.34 0.85 -15.36
C ALA A 134 -18.93 1.47 -16.69
N LYS A 135 -17.70 1.96 -16.83
CA LYS A 135 -17.17 2.47 -18.11
C LYS A 135 -16.85 1.37 -19.11
N SER A 136 -16.41 0.20 -18.67
CA SER A 136 -16.13 -0.93 -19.57
C SER A 136 -17.42 -1.54 -20.14
N GLU A 137 -18.48 -1.58 -19.37
CA GLU A 137 -19.79 -2.05 -19.85
C GLU A 137 -20.43 -1.08 -20.86
N THR A 138 -20.25 0.23 -20.68
CA THR A 138 -20.77 1.23 -21.66
C THR A 138 -20.01 1.22 -22.98
N SER A 139 -18.76 0.84 -23.02
CA SER A 139 -17.98 0.73 -24.25
C SER A 139 -18.23 -0.58 -25.01
N ALA A 140 -18.73 -1.62 -24.36
CA ALA A 140 -19.10 -2.89 -25.02
C ALA A 140 -20.47 -2.86 -25.69
N SER A 141 -21.30 -1.82 -25.44
CA SER A 141 -22.67 -1.71 -25.94
C SER A 141 -22.82 -0.92 -27.25
N THR A 142 -21.75 -0.56 -27.94
CA THR A 142 -21.79 0.26 -29.14
C THR A 142 -21.37 -0.53 -30.41
N SER A 143 -21.83 -1.75 -30.54
CA SER A 143 -21.84 -2.44 -31.83
C SER A 143 -23.28 -2.63 -32.29
N ILE A 144 -23.79 -1.66 -33.04
CA ILE A 144 -25.06 -1.73 -33.73
C ILE A 144 -24.89 -2.65 -34.94
N PRO A 145 -25.69 -3.68 -35.13
CA PRO A 145 -25.69 -4.44 -36.38
C PRO A 145 -26.25 -3.56 -37.48
N HIS A 146 -25.50 -3.44 -38.53
CA HIS A 146 -25.88 -2.75 -39.73
C HIS A 146 -27.06 -3.49 -40.40
N ALA A 147 -28.20 -2.84 -40.48
CA ALA A 147 -29.35 -3.33 -41.24
C ALA A 147 -29.04 -3.19 -42.72
N VAL A 148 -29.04 -4.30 -43.42
CA VAL A 148 -28.96 -4.37 -44.87
C VAL A 148 -30.31 -3.90 -45.45
N ALA A 149 -30.30 -2.81 -46.19
CA ALA A 149 -31.43 -2.38 -46.99
C ALA A 149 -31.40 -3.15 -48.30
N GLU A 150 -32.33 -4.04 -48.48
CA GLU A 150 -32.65 -4.61 -49.79
C GLU A 150 -33.37 -3.56 -50.67
N THR A 151 -32.72 -3.18 -51.72
CA THR A 151 -33.40 -2.48 -52.80
C THR A 151 -33.82 -3.47 -53.89
N ALA A 152 -35.07 -3.81 -53.92
CA ALA A 152 -35.66 -4.51 -55.04
C ALA A 152 -35.79 -3.55 -56.23
N SER A 153 -35.08 -3.82 -57.30
CA SER A 153 -35.21 -3.14 -58.55
C SER A 153 -36.09 -4.02 -59.45
N SER A 154 -37.25 -3.56 -59.65
CA SER A 154 -38.19 -4.09 -60.71
C SER A 154 -37.91 -3.33 -61.98
N SER A 155 -37.40 -3.99 -63.01
CA SER A 155 -37.39 -3.45 -64.36
C SER A 155 -38.36 -4.17 -65.20
N THR A 156 -39.38 -3.44 -65.64
CA THR A 156 -40.33 -3.87 -66.69
C THR A 156 -39.90 -3.21 -67.99
N VAL A 157 -39.69 -4.01 -69.00
CA VAL A 157 -39.57 -3.56 -70.37
C VAL A 157 -40.85 -3.96 -71.14
N PRO A 158 -41.37 -3.12 -71.99
CA PRO A 158 -42.12 -3.59 -73.13
C PRO A 158 -41.56 -3.06 -74.44
N LEU A 159 -41.49 -3.97 -75.43
CA LEU A 159 -41.42 -3.80 -76.87
C LEU A 159 -40.15 -3.23 -77.48
#